data_af6ce4005a3e86e1b65f30ba65a80f25
#
_entry.id   af6ce4005a3e86e1b65f30ba65a80f25
#
_cell.length_a   1.000
_cell.length_b   1.000
_cell.length_c   1.000
_cell.angle_alpha   90.00
_cell.angle_beta   90.00
_cell.angle_gamma   90.00
#
_symmetry.space_group_name_H-M   'P 1'
#
loop_
_entity.id
_entity.type
_entity.pdbx_description
1 polymer ?
#
loop_
_entity_poly.entity_id
_entity_poly.type
_entity_poly.pdbx_seq_one_letter_code
_entity_poly.pdbx_strand_id
1 'polypeptide(L)'
;VDDFLAEATPEGKLEMIRDFQAKGHLVAMTGDGTNDAPALAQADVAVAMNSGTQAAKEAGNMVDLDSSPTKLIDIVRIGKQLLMTRGSLTTFSIGNDVAKYFAIIPALFIGLYPELQALNVMSLHSSQSAILSAIIYNALIIVALIPLALKGVKYREVSASKLLSRNLLVYGIGGIITPFICIKVIDMLLVVCHLV
;
A
#
# COMPACT_ATOMS: atom_id res chain seq x y z
N VAL A 1 4.06 24.60 16.41
CA VAL A 1 3.93 25.44 15.19
C VAL A 1 5.34 25.93 14.90
N ASP A 2 5.83 25.62 13.71
CA ASP A 2 7.22 25.93 13.31
C ASP A 2 7.33 27.35 12.74
N ASP A 3 6.22 27.87 12.19
CA ASP A 3 6.15 29.21 11.61
C ASP A 3 4.74 29.78 11.71
N PHE A 4 4.57 31.12 11.56
CA PHE A 4 3.29 31.79 11.54
C PHE A 4 3.30 33.00 10.63
N LEU A 5 2.18 33.31 10.03
CA LEU A 5 1.94 34.50 9.22
C LEU A 5 0.89 35.37 9.93
N ALA A 6 1.31 36.50 10.47
CA ALA A 6 0.41 37.48 11.10
C ALA A 6 -0.27 38.34 10.03
N GLU A 7 -1.51 38.76 10.28
CA GLU A 7 -2.31 39.62 9.41
C GLU A 7 -2.36 39.14 7.94
N ALA A 8 -2.53 37.83 7.76
CA ALA A 8 -2.48 37.19 6.47
C ALA A 8 -3.61 37.67 5.54
N THR A 9 -3.21 38.25 4.41
CA THR A 9 -4.15 38.55 3.31
C THR A 9 -4.39 37.29 2.47
N PRO A 10 -5.49 37.25 1.67
CA PRO A 10 -5.73 36.13 0.75
C PRO A 10 -4.56 35.89 -0.22
N GLU A 11 -4.00 36.96 -0.73
CA GLU A 11 -2.83 36.92 -1.62
C GLU A 11 -1.59 36.40 -0.92
N GLY A 12 -1.32 36.83 0.32
CA GLY A 12 -0.19 36.39 1.11
C GLY A 12 -0.28 34.89 1.45
N LYS A 13 -1.49 34.38 1.74
CA LYS A 13 -1.73 32.95 1.93
C LYS A 13 -1.42 32.16 0.65
N LEU A 14 -1.89 32.65 -0.49
CA LEU A 14 -1.68 32.02 -1.78
C LEU A 14 -0.19 31.99 -2.17
N GLU A 15 0.53 33.10 -1.95
CA GLU A 15 1.96 33.21 -2.23
C GLU A 15 2.77 32.23 -1.34
N MET A 16 2.46 32.16 -0.04
CA MET A 16 3.08 31.22 0.87
C MET A 16 2.93 29.76 0.41
N ILE A 17 1.73 29.36 -0.05
CA ILE A 17 1.51 28.01 -0.58
C ILE A 17 2.37 27.76 -1.82
N ARG A 18 2.42 28.71 -2.75
CA ARG A 18 3.23 28.61 -3.97
C ARG A 18 4.72 28.50 -3.66
N ASP A 19 5.20 29.24 -2.69
CA ASP A 19 6.59 29.20 -2.25
C ASP A 19 6.98 27.80 -1.68
N PHE A 20 6.12 27.21 -0.87
CA PHE A 20 6.34 25.84 -0.39
C PHE A 20 6.28 24.82 -1.52
N GLN A 21 5.34 24.95 -2.43
CA GLN A 21 5.23 24.07 -3.60
C GLN A 21 6.45 24.22 -4.54
N ALA A 22 6.96 25.45 -4.74
CA ALA A 22 8.16 25.69 -5.53
C ALA A 22 9.42 25.05 -4.92
N LYS A 23 9.45 24.90 -3.59
CA LYS A 23 10.51 24.15 -2.86
C LYS A 23 10.32 22.64 -2.90
N GLY A 24 9.29 22.13 -3.59
CA GLY A 24 9.00 20.71 -3.72
C GLY A 24 8.21 20.10 -2.55
N HIS A 25 7.61 20.93 -1.68
CA HIS A 25 6.74 20.45 -0.61
C HIS A 25 5.31 20.22 -1.12
N LEU A 26 4.65 19.19 -0.58
CA LEU A 26 3.22 19.02 -0.69
C LEU A 26 2.54 19.81 0.43
N VAL A 27 1.61 20.69 0.06
CA VAL A 27 0.95 21.62 0.98
C VAL A 27 -0.48 21.18 1.24
N ALA A 28 -0.81 20.94 2.49
CA ALA A 28 -2.17 20.74 2.96
C ALA A 28 -2.66 22.02 3.66
N MET A 29 -3.86 22.48 3.30
CA MET A 29 -4.48 23.65 3.88
C MET A 29 -5.86 23.35 4.43
N THR A 30 -6.21 23.96 5.55
CA THR A 30 -7.58 23.99 6.07
C THR A 30 -8.03 25.43 6.21
N GLY A 31 -9.29 25.70 5.89
CA GLY A 31 -9.88 27.03 5.97
C GLY A 31 -11.40 27.01 5.97
N ASP A 32 -12.02 28.13 6.38
CA ASP A 32 -13.48 28.27 6.51
C ASP A 32 -14.04 29.52 5.84
N GLY A 33 -13.20 30.50 5.52
CA GLY A 33 -13.60 31.78 4.97
C GLY A 33 -13.58 31.86 3.44
N THR A 34 -14.33 32.81 2.89
CA THR A 34 -14.27 33.18 1.47
C THR A 34 -12.85 33.62 1.08
N ASN A 35 -12.15 34.28 2.00
CA ASN A 35 -10.76 34.72 1.81
C ASN A 35 -9.76 33.56 1.69
N ASP A 36 -10.14 32.35 2.14
CA ASP A 36 -9.32 31.16 2.05
C ASP A 36 -9.49 30.41 0.72
N ALA A 37 -10.58 30.69 -0.02
CA ALA A 37 -10.90 29.96 -1.24
C ALA A 37 -9.78 29.95 -2.30
N PRO A 38 -9.08 31.05 -2.61
CA PRO A 38 -7.96 31.02 -3.56
C PRO A 38 -6.79 30.15 -3.09
N ALA A 39 -6.48 30.19 -1.79
CA ALA A 39 -5.42 29.41 -1.17
C ALA A 39 -5.80 27.93 -1.06
N LEU A 40 -7.06 27.61 -0.72
CA LEU A 40 -7.60 26.25 -0.74
C LEU A 40 -7.52 25.64 -2.15
N ALA A 41 -7.91 26.40 -3.19
CA ALA A 41 -7.84 25.93 -4.57
C ALA A 41 -6.40 25.65 -5.05
N GLN A 42 -5.41 26.34 -4.50
CA GLN A 42 -4.00 26.18 -4.84
C GLN A 42 -3.34 25.01 -4.11
N ALA A 43 -3.78 24.70 -2.89
CA ALA A 43 -3.17 23.64 -2.08
C ALA A 43 -3.33 22.26 -2.70
N ASP A 44 -2.34 21.36 -2.50
CA ASP A 44 -2.40 19.99 -2.99
C ASP A 44 -3.50 19.18 -2.27
N VAL A 45 -3.73 19.49 -1.00
CA VAL A 45 -4.82 18.94 -0.19
C VAL A 45 -5.54 20.09 0.50
N ALA A 46 -6.81 20.31 0.17
CA ALA A 46 -7.62 21.41 0.70
C ALA A 46 -8.82 20.87 1.48
N VAL A 47 -8.92 21.24 2.76
CA VAL A 47 -10.00 20.82 3.67
C VAL A 47 -10.79 22.07 4.08
N ALA A 48 -12.02 22.19 3.59
CA ALA A 48 -12.94 23.22 4.04
C ALA A 48 -13.71 22.75 5.29
N MET A 49 -13.98 23.66 6.21
CA MET A 49 -14.83 23.40 7.35
C MET A 49 -16.30 23.34 6.94
N ASN A 50 -17.09 22.48 7.58
CA ASN A 50 -18.54 22.44 7.33
C ASN A 50 -19.25 23.73 7.75
N SER A 51 -18.74 24.40 8.78
CA SER A 51 -19.17 25.75 9.18
C SER A 51 -18.74 26.86 8.22
N GLY A 52 -17.84 26.54 7.27
CA GLY A 52 -17.28 27.50 6.35
C GLY A 52 -18.25 27.97 5.24
N THR A 53 -17.80 28.99 4.52
CA THR A 53 -18.56 29.56 3.40
C THR A 53 -18.69 28.59 2.23
N GLN A 54 -19.69 28.79 1.39
CA GLN A 54 -19.89 27.98 0.19
C GLN A 54 -18.66 28.03 -0.75
N ALA A 55 -18.05 29.22 -0.87
CA ALA A 55 -16.86 29.41 -1.69
C ALA A 55 -15.66 28.57 -1.19
N ALA A 56 -15.46 28.49 0.15
CA ALA A 56 -14.42 27.65 0.72
C ALA A 56 -14.70 26.15 0.48
N LYS A 57 -15.96 25.72 0.60
CA LYS A 57 -16.38 24.33 0.36
C LYS A 57 -16.19 23.92 -1.11
N GLU A 58 -16.47 24.79 -2.05
CA GLU A 58 -16.29 24.54 -3.49
C GLU A 58 -14.81 24.54 -3.90
N ALA A 59 -13.98 25.34 -3.22
CA ALA A 59 -12.54 25.37 -3.46
C ALA A 59 -11.79 24.18 -2.85
N GLY A 60 -12.36 23.56 -1.80
CA GLY A 60 -11.72 22.43 -1.10
C GLY A 60 -11.92 21.09 -1.80
N ASN A 61 -10.93 20.21 -1.69
CA ASN A 61 -11.04 18.81 -2.13
C ASN A 61 -11.90 17.98 -1.18
N MET A 62 -11.99 18.38 0.08
CA MET A 62 -12.71 17.70 1.17
C MET A 62 -13.43 18.71 2.04
N VAL A 63 -14.49 18.23 2.71
CA VAL A 63 -15.20 19.01 3.73
C VAL A 63 -15.13 18.25 5.04
N ASP A 64 -14.61 18.89 6.09
CA ASP A 64 -14.64 18.37 7.45
C ASP A 64 -15.98 18.68 8.09
N LEU A 65 -16.78 17.64 8.32
CA LEU A 65 -18.13 17.75 8.87
C LEU A 65 -18.14 18.18 10.34
N ASP A 66 -17.09 17.88 11.08
CA ASP A 66 -16.95 18.25 12.50
C ASP A 66 -16.40 19.67 12.68
N SER A 67 -15.96 20.32 11.59
CA SER A 67 -15.33 21.66 11.60
C SER A 67 -14.15 21.77 12.57
N SER A 68 -13.33 20.72 12.64
CA SER A 68 -12.18 20.65 13.54
C SER A 68 -10.85 20.68 12.76
N PRO A 69 -10.00 21.71 12.93
CA PRO A 69 -8.72 21.79 12.23
C PRO A 69 -7.80 20.59 12.49
N THR A 70 -7.97 19.90 13.61
CA THR A 70 -7.17 18.72 13.99
C THR A 70 -7.49 17.50 13.12
N LYS A 71 -8.63 17.46 12.45
CA LYS A 71 -9.00 16.39 11.50
C LYS A 71 -8.05 16.29 10.31
N LEU A 72 -7.35 17.36 9.97
CA LEU A 72 -6.30 17.30 8.94
C LEU A 72 -5.22 16.27 9.30
N ILE A 73 -4.88 16.14 10.58
CA ILE A 73 -3.91 15.14 11.07
C ILE A 73 -4.43 13.73 10.82
N ASP A 74 -5.71 13.49 11.09
CA ASP A 74 -6.35 12.19 10.85
C ASP A 74 -6.41 11.85 9.35
N ILE A 75 -6.71 12.84 8.50
CA ILE A 75 -6.72 12.68 7.05
C ILE A 75 -5.34 12.27 6.54
N VAL A 76 -4.29 12.97 6.95
CA VAL A 76 -2.91 12.65 6.57
C VAL A 76 -2.50 11.26 7.08
N ARG A 77 -2.89 10.92 8.32
CA ARG A 77 -2.62 9.61 8.91
C ARG A 77 -3.29 8.49 8.13
N ILE A 78 -4.58 8.64 7.81
CA ILE A 78 -5.34 7.65 7.02
C ILE A 78 -4.77 7.54 5.60
N GLY A 79 -4.47 8.66 4.95
CA GLY A 79 -3.86 8.66 3.62
C GLY A 79 -2.52 7.92 3.60
N LYS A 80 -1.64 8.19 4.56
CA LYS A 80 -0.38 7.46 4.71
C LYS A 80 -0.60 5.97 4.98
N GLN A 81 -1.58 5.62 5.82
CA GLN A 81 -1.92 4.22 6.09
C GLN A 81 -2.38 3.48 4.84
N LEU A 82 -3.21 4.11 4.00
CA LEU A 82 -3.66 3.54 2.72
C LEU A 82 -2.51 3.31 1.76
N LEU A 83 -1.63 4.30 1.59
CA LEU A 83 -0.44 4.17 0.75
C LEU A 83 0.48 3.05 1.23
N MET A 84 0.69 2.95 2.55
CA MET A 84 1.49 1.88 3.16
C MET A 84 0.87 0.51 2.92
N THR A 85 -0.43 0.38 3.10
CA THR A 85 -1.15 -0.88 2.88
C THR A 85 -1.02 -1.31 1.43
N ARG A 86 -1.27 -0.41 0.49
CA ARG A 86 -1.11 -0.68 -0.94
C ARG A 86 0.32 -1.10 -1.29
N GLY A 87 1.32 -0.37 -0.80
CA GLY A 87 2.73 -0.70 -1.02
C GLY A 87 3.12 -2.06 -0.45
N SER A 88 2.66 -2.39 0.76
CA SER A 88 2.91 -3.70 1.40
C SER A 88 2.29 -4.86 0.63
N LEU A 89 1.03 -4.72 0.21
CA LEU A 89 0.32 -5.73 -0.58
C LEU A 89 0.97 -5.95 -1.94
N THR A 90 1.35 -4.86 -2.64
CA THR A 90 2.03 -4.94 -3.92
C THR A 90 3.39 -5.63 -3.78
N THR A 91 4.18 -5.27 -2.77
CA THR A 91 5.49 -5.89 -2.50
C THR A 91 5.35 -7.39 -2.21
N PHE A 92 4.37 -7.76 -1.38
CA PHE A 92 4.08 -9.16 -1.09
C PHE A 92 3.66 -9.92 -2.36
N SER A 93 2.75 -9.34 -3.16
CA SER A 93 2.24 -9.96 -4.39
C SER A 93 3.36 -10.22 -5.40
N ILE A 94 4.24 -9.24 -5.64
CA ILE A 94 5.38 -9.41 -6.55
C ILE A 94 6.31 -10.51 -6.05
N GLY A 95 6.70 -10.51 -4.77
CA GLY A 95 7.53 -11.55 -4.17
C GLY A 95 6.89 -12.94 -4.29
N ASN A 96 5.59 -13.03 -4.02
CA ASN A 96 4.79 -14.24 -4.13
C ASN A 96 4.72 -14.78 -5.56
N ASP A 97 4.53 -13.90 -6.54
CA ASP A 97 4.41 -14.32 -7.95
C ASP A 97 5.77 -14.79 -8.48
N VAL A 98 6.86 -14.07 -8.19
CA VAL A 98 8.21 -14.48 -8.57
C VAL A 98 8.55 -15.85 -7.95
N ALA A 99 8.27 -16.04 -6.66
CA ALA A 99 8.54 -17.30 -5.96
C ALA A 99 7.75 -18.47 -6.54
N LYS A 100 6.50 -18.28 -6.93
CA LYS A 100 5.68 -19.31 -7.60
C LYS A 100 6.29 -19.77 -8.91
N TYR A 101 6.82 -18.85 -9.72
CA TYR A 101 7.49 -19.25 -10.97
C TYR A 101 8.71 -20.13 -10.72
N PHE A 102 9.53 -19.80 -9.74
CA PHE A 102 10.68 -20.66 -9.34
C PHE A 102 10.24 -22.02 -8.78
N ALA A 103 9.05 -22.09 -8.18
CA ALA A 103 8.50 -23.34 -7.69
C ALA A 103 7.95 -24.26 -8.81
N ILE A 104 7.20 -23.67 -9.75
CA ILE A 104 6.42 -24.42 -10.75
C ILE A 104 7.24 -24.77 -11.98
N ILE A 105 8.02 -23.82 -12.52
CA ILE A 105 8.76 -24.01 -13.78
C ILE A 105 9.70 -25.23 -13.72
N PRO A 106 10.54 -25.42 -12.70
CA PRO A 106 11.37 -26.62 -12.61
C PRO A 106 10.54 -27.91 -12.59
N ALA A 107 9.47 -27.93 -11.79
CA ALA A 107 8.62 -29.13 -11.67
C ALA A 107 7.93 -29.54 -12.99
N LEU A 108 7.61 -28.54 -13.85
CA LEU A 108 6.96 -28.80 -15.15
C LEU A 108 7.96 -29.25 -16.23
N PHE A 109 9.14 -28.66 -16.26
CA PHE A 109 10.05 -28.78 -17.40
C PHE A 109 11.25 -29.70 -17.17
N ILE A 110 11.41 -30.26 -15.97
CA ILE A 110 12.53 -31.12 -15.60
C ILE A 110 12.65 -32.35 -16.51
N GLY A 111 11.54 -32.86 -17.03
CA GLY A 111 11.52 -33.99 -17.95
C GLY A 111 12.07 -33.64 -19.34
N LEU A 112 12.03 -32.36 -19.73
CA LEU A 112 12.56 -31.87 -21.02
C LEU A 112 13.96 -31.28 -20.87
N TYR A 113 14.22 -30.64 -19.74
CA TYR A 113 15.49 -29.94 -19.42
C TYR A 113 16.00 -30.41 -18.08
N PRO A 114 16.82 -31.48 -18.00
CA PRO A 114 17.33 -32.04 -16.75
C PRO A 114 18.17 -31.04 -15.93
N GLU A 115 18.76 -30.04 -16.58
CA GLU A 115 19.53 -28.99 -15.90
C GLU A 115 18.68 -28.15 -14.94
N LEU A 116 17.36 -28.09 -15.15
CA LEU A 116 16.42 -27.41 -14.23
C LEU A 116 16.30 -28.11 -12.88
N GLN A 117 16.85 -29.34 -12.74
CA GLN A 117 16.92 -30.03 -11.44
C GLN A 117 17.63 -29.17 -10.39
N ALA A 118 18.64 -28.39 -10.77
CA ALA A 118 19.35 -27.50 -9.85
C ALA A 118 18.45 -26.42 -9.24
N LEU A 119 17.37 -26.04 -9.93
CA LEU A 119 16.38 -25.06 -9.47
C LEU A 119 15.19 -25.69 -8.77
N ASN A 120 15.08 -27.01 -8.72
CA ASN A 120 13.98 -27.73 -8.09
C ASN A 120 14.14 -27.79 -6.55
N VAL A 121 14.16 -26.61 -5.93
CA VAL A 121 14.34 -26.45 -4.47
C VAL A 121 13.24 -27.14 -3.68
N MET A 122 12.02 -27.21 -4.24
CA MET A 122 10.84 -27.73 -3.53
C MET A 122 10.68 -29.23 -3.62
N SER A 123 11.26 -29.87 -4.64
CA SER A 123 11.14 -31.32 -4.87
C SER A 123 9.68 -31.79 -4.70
N LEU A 124 8.76 -31.21 -5.50
CA LEU A 124 7.35 -31.57 -5.49
C LEU A 124 7.16 -32.98 -6.05
N HIS A 125 6.10 -33.66 -5.61
CA HIS A 125 5.87 -35.09 -5.89
C HIS A 125 5.74 -35.38 -7.39
N SER A 126 4.96 -34.56 -8.12
CA SER A 126 4.74 -34.68 -9.56
C SER A 126 4.46 -33.32 -10.18
N SER A 127 4.51 -33.25 -11.52
CA SER A 127 4.11 -32.03 -12.24
C SER A 127 2.63 -31.70 -12.03
N GLN A 128 1.77 -32.71 -11.89
CA GLN A 128 0.34 -32.52 -11.62
C GLN A 128 0.11 -31.99 -10.21
N SER A 129 0.78 -32.57 -9.20
CA SER A 129 0.68 -32.10 -7.82
C SER A 129 1.22 -30.66 -7.67
N ALA A 130 2.28 -30.30 -8.40
CA ALA A 130 2.83 -28.96 -8.41
C ALA A 130 1.83 -27.92 -8.92
N ILE A 131 1.15 -28.21 -10.04
CA ILE A 131 0.13 -27.33 -10.60
C ILE A 131 -1.05 -27.18 -9.63
N LEU A 132 -1.58 -28.30 -9.14
CA LEU A 132 -2.75 -28.30 -8.26
C LEU A 132 -2.44 -27.59 -6.93
N SER A 133 -1.30 -27.85 -6.34
CA SER A 133 -0.87 -27.18 -5.09
C SER A 133 -0.72 -25.67 -5.28
N ALA A 134 -0.19 -25.22 -6.42
CA ALA A 134 -0.03 -23.82 -6.72
C ALA A 134 -1.38 -23.12 -6.95
N ILE A 135 -2.34 -23.78 -7.60
CA ILE A 135 -3.70 -23.24 -7.81
C ILE A 135 -4.43 -23.10 -6.47
N ILE A 136 -4.39 -24.14 -5.64
CA ILE A 136 -5.02 -24.15 -4.29
C ILE A 136 -4.38 -23.04 -3.44
N TYR A 137 -3.04 -22.97 -3.41
CA TYR A 137 -2.33 -21.92 -2.70
C TYR A 137 -2.75 -20.52 -3.16
N ASN A 138 -2.86 -20.31 -4.47
CA ASN A 138 -3.24 -18.99 -5.02
C ASN A 138 -4.65 -18.57 -4.58
N ALA A 139 -5.59 -19.51 -4.55
CA ALA A 139 -6.93 -19.25 -4.03
C ALA A 139 -6.91 -18.90 -2.54
N LEU A 140 -6.17 -19.66 -1.73
CA LEU A 140 -6.05 -19.43 -0.29
C LEU A 140 -5.38 -18.10 0.06
N ILE A 141 -4.30 -17.73 -0.65
CA ILE A 141 -3.58 -16.49 -0.36
C ILE A 141 -4.40 -15.25 -0.71
N ILE A 142 -5.20 -15.30 -1.78
CA ILE A 142 -6.12 -14.21 -2.13
C ILE A 142 -7.11 -13.98 -0.99
N VAL A 143 -7.76 -15.05 -0.50
CA VAL A 143 -8.70 -14.98 0.63
C VAL A 143 -8.01 -14.47 1.88
N ALA A 144 -6.78 -14.91 2.17
CA ALA A 144 -6.02 -14.46 3.33
C ALA A 144 -5.59 -12.98 3.25
N LEU A 145 -5.35 -12.45 2.06
CA LEU A 145 -4.96 -11.04 1.87
C LEU A 145 -6.14 -10.06 1.95
N ILE A 146 -7.39 -10.51 1.75
CA ILE A 146 -8.57 -9.64 1.85
C ILE A 146 -8.67 -8.95 3.21
N PRO A 147 -8.60 -9.64 4.37
CA PRO A 147 -8.63 -8.98 5.67
C PRO A 147 -7.49 -7.98 5.88
N LEU A 148 -6.30 -8.27 5.35
CA LEU A 148 -5.16 -7.35 5.42
C LEU A 148 -5.41 -6.09 4.57
N ALA A 149 -6.01 -6.24 3.40
CA ALA A 149 -6.39 -5.13 2.54
C ALA A 149 -7.45 -4.23 3.18
N LEU A 150 -8.45 -4.84 3.83
CA LEU A 150 -9.56 -4.11 4.47
C LEU A 150 -9.15 -3.42 5.77
N LYS A 151 -8.40 -4.10 6.64
CA LYS A 151 -7.94 -3.54 7.92
C LYS A 151 -6.77 -2.56 7.75
N GLY A 152 -6.02 -2.71 6.68
CA GLY A 152 -4.79 -1.97 6.44
C GLY A 152 -3.63 -2.42 7.32
N VAL A 153 -2.44 -2.02 6.90
CA VAL A 153 -1.21 -2.20 7.67
C VAL A 153 -1.17 -1.14 8.79
N LYS A 154 -0.77 -1.56 9.98
CA LYS A 154 -0.70 -0.66 11.14
C LYS A 154 0.23 0.53 10.86
N TYR A 155 -0.32 1.74 10.91
CA TYR A 155 0.45 2.97 10.74
C TYR A 155 1.47 3.13 11.88
N ARG A 156 2.68 3.56 11.52
CA ARG A 156 3.73 3.96 12.46
C ARG A 156 4.32 5.28 12.01
N GLU A 157 4.55 6.16 12.95
CA GLU A 157 5.18 7.47 12.73
C GLU A 157 6.70 7.30 12.59
N VAL A 158 7.13 6.82 11.43
CA VAL A 158 8.54 6.66 11.06
C VAL A 158 8.80 7.29 9.70
N SER A 159 10.06 7.61 9.42
CA SER A 159 10.44 8.17 8.13
C SER A 159 10.09 7.23 6.96
N ALA A 160 9.80 7.80 5.79
CA ALA A 160 9.41 7.05 4.60
C ALA A 160 10.43 5.97 4.22
N SER A 161 11.73 6.24 4.36
CA SER A 161 12.81 5.29 4.06
C SER A 161 12.81 4.08 5.01
N LYS A 162 12.62 4.30 6.32
CA LYS A 162 12.51 3.18 7.29
C LYS A 162 11.28 2.33 7.04
N LEU A 163 10.19 2.98 6.64
CA LEU A 163 8.95 2.31 6.30
C LEU A 163 9.10 1.43 5.08
N LEU A 164 9.72 1.97 4.01
CA LEU A 164 9.99 1.25 2.78
C LEU A 164 10.90 0.03 3.04
N SER A 165 12.01 0.23 3.75
CA SER A 165 12.93 -0.86 4.09
C SER A 165 12.25 -1.97 4.88
N ARG A 166 11.42 -1.62 5.85
CA ARG A 166 10.65 -2.58 6.63
C ARG A 166 9.61 -3.31 5.78
N ASN A 167 8.89 -2.61 4.90
CA ASN A 167 7.91 -3.23 4.03
C ASN A 167 8.58 -4.20 3.06
N LEU A 168 9.71 -3.82 2.46
CA LEU A 168 10.51 -4.71 1.62
C LEU A 168 10.98 -5.94 2.39
N LEU A 169 11.44 -5.77 3.62
CA LEU A 169 11.96 -6.88 4.42
C LEU A 169 10.83 -7.81 4.88
N VAL A 170 9.75 -7.29 5.45
CA VAL A 170 8.66 -8.12 6.00
C VAL A 170 7.79 -8.70 4.90
N TYR A 171 7.30 -7.87 3.98
CA TYR A 171 6.37 -8.30 2.95
C TYR A 171 7.06 -8.85 1.71
N GLY A 172 8.26 -8.37 1.36
CA GLY A 172 9.06 -8.91 0.25
C GLY A 172 9.60 -10.30 0.58
N ILE A 173 10.32 -10.44 1.68
CA ILE A 173 10.84 -11.75 2.13
C ILE A 173 9.68 -12.69 2.49
N GLY A 174 8.66 -12.20 3.20
CA GLY A 174 7.46 -12.96 3.50
C GLY A 174 6.76 -13.45 2.23
N GLY A 175 6.62 -12.58 1.22
CA GLY A 175 6.06 -12.93 -0.09
C GLY A 175 6.85 -14.00 -0.83
N ILE A 176 8.18 -14.02 -0.70
CA ILE A 176 9.03 -15.04 -1.30
C ILE A 176 8.95 -16.37 -0.55
N ILE A 177 9.03 -16.35 0.79
CA ILE A 177 9.09 -17.58 1.61
C ILE A 177 7.74 -18.28 1.68
N THR A 178 6.64 -17.54 1.80
CA THR A 178 5.29 -18.10 1.99
C THR A 178 4.90 -19.12 0.90
N PRO A 179 5.09 -18.87 -0.40
CA PRO A 179 4.76 -19.85 -1.44
C PRO A 179 5.53 -21.15 -1.29
N PHE A 180 6.85 -21.07 -1.00
CA PHE A 180 7.68 -22.29 -0.84
C PHE A 180 7.16 -23.19 0.27
N ILE A 181 6.82 -22.60 1.41
CA ILE A 181 6.28 -23.37 2.55
C ILE A 181 4.88 -23.89 2.25
N CYS A 182 3.98 -23.00 1.84
CA CYS A 182 2.57 -23.36 1.69
C CYS A 182 2.33 -24.32 0.51
N ILE A 183 2.96 -24.13 -0.63
CA ILE A 183 2.83 -25.02 -1.78
C ILE A 183 3.37 -26.41 -1.40
N LYS A 184 4.51 -26.50 -0.70
CA LYS A 184 5.05 -27.78 -0.24
C LYS A 184 4.13 -28.50 0.73
N VAL A 185 3.54 -27.77 1.69
CA VAL A 185 2.57 -28.35 2.63
C VAL A 185 1.32 -28.86 1.89
N ILE A 186 0.81 -28.09 0.94
CA ILE A 186 -0.36 -28.49 0.13
C ILE A 186 -0.01 -29.73 -0.71
N ASP A 187 1.17 -29.77 -1.35
CA ASP A 187 1.65 -30.92 -2.11
C ASP A 187 1.67 -32.19 -1.24
N MET A 188 2.24 -32.10 -0.04
CA MET A 188 2.25 -33.21 0.92
C MET A 188 0.84 -33.66 1.30
N LEU A 189 -0.08 -32.73 1.53
CA LEU A 189 -1.48 -33.06 1.86
C LEU A 189 -2.18 -33.76 0.69
N LEU A 190 -1.97 -33.31 -0.54
CA LEU A 190 -2.55 -33.94 -1.73
C LEU A 190 -2.07 -35.39 -1.91
N VAL A 191 -0.78 -35.64 -1.68
CA VAL A 191 -0.20 -37.00 -1.71
C VAL A 191 -0.79 -37.88 -0.61
N VAL A 192 -0.88 -37.39 0.63
CA VAL A 192 -1.48 -38.14 1.75
C VAL A 192 -2.95 -38.46 1.51
N CYS A 193 -3.67 -37.54 0.88
CA CYS A 193 -5.08 -37.75 0.53
C CYS A 193 -5.29 -38.60 -0.72
N HIS A 194 -4.24 -39.10 -1.36
CA HIS A 194 -4.28 -39.87 -2.62
C HIS A 194 -5.03 -39.14 -3.75
N LEU A 195 -4.90 -37.80 -3.83
CA LEU A 195 -5.53 -36.99 -4.86
C LEU A 195 -4.61 -36.78 -6.09
N VAL A 196 -3.34 -37.10 -5.97
CA VAL A 196 -2.30 -37.06 -7.01
C VAL A 196 -1.32 -38.18 -6.80
#